data_3ab6030693208ca218cf63fb76a116ff
#
_entry.id   3ab6030693208ca218cf63fb76a116ff
#
_cell.length_a   1.000
_cell.length_b   1.000
_cell.length_c   1.000
_cell.angle_alpha   90.00
_cell.angle_beta   90.00
_cell.angle_gamma   90.00
#
_symmetry.space_group_name_H-M   'P 1'
#
loop_
_entity.id
_entity.type
_entity.pdbx_description
1 polymer ?
#
loop_
_entity_poly.entity_id
_entity_poly.type
_entity_poly.pdbx_seq_one_letter_code
_entity_poly.pdbx_strand_id
1 'polypeptide(L)'
;MPTKTNKKAAAVAASRTPEAESALKELFVDEIKDIYWAEKHLATALPKLIKGATSEDLKQTITTHLEETKNQITRLESVFESIGEKAVAKKCLAMEGLLKEATELLTDTEKDTEVRDVAIISAAQKVEHYEIASYGTLRILAGTLGYSEAQALLDKTLAEEKNADSLLTQVAENYVNEAAAAEVE
;
A
#
# COMPACT_ATOMS: atom_id res chain seq x y z
N MET A 1 19.47 -30.06 -21.15
CA MET A 1 19.66 -28.86 -22.03
C MET A 1 19.36 -27.64 -21.21
N PRO A 2 20.27 -26.67 -20.99
CA PRO A 2 19.98 -25.44 -20.27
C PRO A 2 19.13 -24.52 -21.16
N THR A 3 18.00 -24.10 -20.64
CA THR A 3 17.01 -23.27 -21.33
C THR A 3 17.57 -21.90 -21.71
N LYS A 4 17.25 -21.43 -22.91
CA LYS A 4 17.71 -20.15 -23.50
C LYS A 4 17.44 -18.88 -22.65
N THR A 5 16.60 -18.96 -21.62
CA THR A 5 16.22 -17.90 -20.70
C THR A 5 17.36 -17.46 -19.76
N ASN A 6 18.24 -18.38 -19.35
CA ASN A 6 19.30 -18.08 -18.39
C ASN A 6 20.49 -17.29 -19.01
N LYS A 7 20.71 -17.41 -20.33
CA LYS A 7 21.79 -16.67 -21.03
C LYS A 7 21.46 -15.19 -21.23
N LYS A 8 20.17 -14.82 -21.38
CA LYS A 8 19.75 -13.45 -21.61
C LYS A 8 19.79 -12.63 -20.31
N ALA A 9 19.42 -13.24 -19.17
CA ALA A 9 19.53 -12.62 -17.85
C ALA A 9 20.99 -12.38 -17.42
N ALA A 10 21.88 -13.35 -17.69
CA ALA A 10 23.31 -13.21 -17.40
C ALA A 10 23.99 -12.15 -18.30
N ALA A 11 23.58 -12.03 -19.57
CA ALA A 11 24.12 -11.01 -20.49
C ALA A 11 23.65 -9.58 -20.14
N VAL A 12 22.42 -9.43 -19.62
CA VAL A 12 21.90 -8.12 -19.14
C VAL A 12 22.61 -7.69 -17.85
N ALA A 13 22.93 -8.63 -16.95
CA ALA A 13 23.69 -8.34 -15.73
C ALA A 13 25.14 -7.89 -16.02
N ALA A 14 25.75 -8.39 -17.11
CA ALA A 14 27.13 -8.05 -17.48
C ALA A 14 27.30 -6.70 -18.21
N SER A 15 26.19 -6.00 -18.57
CA SER A 15 26.21 -4.76 -19.34
C SER A 15 25.77 -3.50 -18.53
N ARG A 16 25.62 -3.62 -17.22
CA ARG A 16 25.25 -2.47 -16.36
C ARG A 16 26.43 -1.49 -16.24
N THR A 17 26.24 -0.26 -16.73
CA THR A 17 27.16 0.83 -16.46
C THR A 17 26.93 1.36 -15.04
N PRO A 18 27.96 1.91 -14.37
CA PRO A 18 27.80 2.53 -13.05
C PRO A 18 26.73 3.66 -13.02
N GLU A 19 26.56 4.37 -14.12
CA GLU A 19 25.53 5.42 -14.27
C GLU A 19 24.10 4.84 -14.29
N ALA A 20 23.88 3.70 -14.95
CA ALA A 20 22.55 3.06 -14.98
C ALA A 20 22.17 2.47 -13.62
N GLU A 21 23.15 2.03 -12.83
CA GLU A 21 22.91 1.59 -11.45
C GLU A 21 22.60 2.78 -10.53
N SER A 22 23.26 3.91 -10.73
CA SER A 22 22.99 5.15 -9.99
C SER A 22 21.57 5.67 -10.26
N ALA A 23 21.14 5.74 -11.52
CA ALA A 23 19.79 6.20 -11.88
C ALA A 23 18.68 5.27 -11.33
N LEU A 24 18.90 3.97 -11.33
CA LEU A 24 17.96 3.02 -10.73
C LEU A 24 17.90 3.15 -9.21
N LYS A 25 19.04 3.39 -8.56
CA LYS A 25 19.09 3.69 -7.13
C LYS A 25 18.35 4.99 -6.81
N GLU A 26 18.56 6.04 -7.58
CA GLU A 26 17.87 7.32 -7.41
C GLU A 26 16.35 7.15 -7.51
N LEU A 27 15.87 6.43 -8.52
CA LEU A 27 14.45 6.11 -8.67
C LEU A 27 13.93 5.32 -7.45
N PHE A 28 14.64 4.28 -7.02
CA PHE A 28 14.26 3.47 -5.87
C PHE A 28 14.14 4.31 -4.59
N VAL A 29 15.10 5.19 -4.33
CA VAL A 29 15.07 6.08 -3.16
C VAL A 29 13.92 7.08 -3.24
N ASP A 30 13.64 7.61 -4.44
CA ASP A 30 12.53 8.54 -4.66
C ASP A 30 11.17 7.87 -4.42
N GLU A 31 10.98 6.66 -4.91
CA GLU A 31 9.76 5.86 -4.70
C GLU A 31 9.57 5.45 -3.22
N ILE A 32 10.66 5.16 -2.48
CA ILE A 32 10.55 4.91 -1.03
C ILE A 32 10.12 6.17 -0.28
N LYS A 33 10.63 7.36 -0.67
CA LYS A 33 10.21 8.63 -0.07
C LYS A 33 8.74 8.93 -0.34
N ASP A 34 8.25 8.56 -1.53
CA ASP A 34 6.86 8.72 -1.94
C ASP A 34 5.93 7.83 -1.11
N ILE A 35 6.22 6.53 -1.02
CA ILE A 35 5.41 5.60 -0.22
C ILE A 35 5.51 5.92 1.30
N TYR A 36 6.64 6.41 1.80
CA TYR A 36 6.78 6.84 3.18
C TYR A 36 5.87 8.04 3.51
N TRP A 37 5.69 8.94 2.56
CA TRP A 37 4.70 10.02 2.69
C TRP A 37 3.28 9.45 2.69
N ALA A 38 2.99 8.53 1.79
CA ALA A 38 1.69 7.89 1.65
C ALA A 38 1.23 7.23 2.95
N GLU A 39 2.04 6.36 3.54
CA GLU A 39 1.78 5.68 4.81
C GLU A 39 1.47 6.65 5.96
N LYS A 40 2.25 7.71 6.10
CA LYS A 40 2.04 8.72 7.16
C LYS A 40 0.72 9.43 7.03
N HIS A 41 0.26 9.68 5.81
CA HIS A 41 -1.01 10.35 5.56
C HIS A 41 -2.18 9.38 5.67
N LEU A 42 -2.00 8.14 5.24
CA LEU A 42 -2.96 7.06 5.43
C LEU A 42 -3.21 6.82 6.93
N ALA A 43 -2.18 6.68 7.75
CA ALA A 43 -2.32 6.54 9.21
C ALA A 43 -3.13 7.68 9.86
N THR A 44 -3.12 8.87 9.26
CA THR A 44 -3.90 10.02 9.72
C THR A 44 -5.35 9.97 9.21
N ALA A 45 -5.59 9.35 8.06
CA ALA A 45 -6.90 9.27 7.42
C ALA A 45 -7.76 8.11 7.94
N LEU A 46 -7.17 6.94 8.18
CA LEU A 46 -7.87 5.73 8.63
C LEU A 46 -8.80 5.93 9.84
N PRO A 47 -8.45 6.71 10.88
CA PRO A 47 -9.38 6.99 12.00
C PRO A 47 -10.70 7.64 11.58
N LYS A 48 -10.74 8.37 10.46
CA LYS A 48 -11.98 8.96 9.95
C LYS A 48 -12.86 7.90 9.29
N LEU A 49 -12.26 6.95 8.57
CA LEU A 49 -12.97 5.82 7.97
C LEU A 49 -13.56 4.91 9.06
N ILE A 50 -12.76 4.58 10.09
CA ILE A 50 -13.23 3.80 11.26
C ILE A 50 -14.44 4.47 11.91
N LYS A 51 -14.39 5.79 12.11
CA LYS A 51 -15.50 6.55 12.70
C LYS A 51 -16.72 6.62 11.77
N GLY A 52 -16.51 6.58 10.46
CA GLY A 52 -17.56 6.65 9.46
C GLY A 52 -18.25 5.30 9.19
N ALA A 53 -17.61 4.20 9.50
CA ALA A 53 -18.13 2.85 9.29
C ALA A 53 -19.27 2.52 10.27
N THR A 54 -20.21 1.70 9.82
CA THR A 54 -21.35 1.18 10.59
C THR A 54 -21.06 -0.24 11.07
N SER A 55 -20.60 -1.11 10.17
CA SER A 55 -20.25 -2.50 10.45
C SER A 55 -19.08 -2.60 11.45
N GLU A 56 -19.25 -3.39 12.50
CA GLU A 56 -18.19 -3.65 13.48
C GLU A 56 -17.04 -4.44 12.86
N ASP A 57 -17.31 -5.36 11.93
CA ASP A 57 -16.27 -6.12 11.22
C ASP A 57 -15.42 -5.20 10.35
N LEU A 58 -16.04 -4.22 9.67
CA LEU A 58 -15.31 -3.21 8.89
C LEU A 58 -14.47 -2.32 9.80
N LYS A 59 -15.02 -1.84 10.92
CA LYS A 59 -14.27 -1.05 11.91
C LYS A 59 -13.07 -1.81 12.43
N GLN A 60 -13.24 -3.08 12.78
CA GLN A 60 -12.16 -3.92 13.28
C GLN A 60 -11.09 -4.14 12.22
N THR A 61 -11.48 -4.43 10.97
CA THR A 61 -10.54 -4.62 9.84
C THR A 61 -9.69 -3.37 9.64
N ILE A 62 -10.31 -2.19 9.54
CA ILE A 62 -9.58 -0.92 9.35
C ILE A 62 -8.75 -0.57 10.60
N THR A 63 -9.21 -0.90 11.81
CA THR A 63 -8.43 -0.67 13.04
C THR A 63 -7.17 -1.53 13.05
N THR A 64 -7.26 -2.79 12.66
CA THR A 64 -6.09 -3.67 12.54
C THR A 64 -5.12 -3.13 11.50
N HIS A 65 -5.62 -2.74 10.33
CA HIS A 65 -4.80 -2.15 9.28
C HIS A 65 -4.11 -0.83 9.72
N LEU A 66 -4.77 0.01 10.52
CA LEU A 66 -4.13 1.21 11.10
C LEU A 66 -2.91 0.87 11.96
N GLU A 67 -2.96 -0.19 12.74
CA GLU A 67 -1.79 -0.62 13.53
C GLU A 67 -0.70 -1.22 12.63
N GLU A 68 -1.07 -1.93 11.57
CA GLU A 68 -0.14 -2.41 10.55
C GLU A 68 0.55 -1.24 9.85
N THR A 69 -0.19 -0.21 9.39
CA THR A 69 0.31 1.03 8.78
C THR A 69 1.35 1.72 9.69
N LYS A 70 1.09 1.84 10.98
CA LYS A 70 2.08 2.40 11.93
C LYS A 70 3.37 1.58 11.99
N ASN A 71 3.26 0.25 11.97
CA ASN A 71 4.42 -0.64 11.93
C ASN A 71 5.16 -0.54 10.60
N GLN A 72 4.44 -0.34 9.48
CA GLN A 72 5.01 -0.17 8.14
C GLN A 72 5.80 1.14 8.02
N ILE A 73 5.32 2.23 8.63
CA ILE A 73 6.09 3.47 8.75
C ILE A 73 7.43 3.21 9.42
N THR A 74 7.45 2.52 10.56
CA THR A 74 8.69 2.17 11.27
C THR A 74 9.58 1.24 10.45
N ARG A 75 8.97 0.32 9.72
CA ARG A 75 9.68 -0.61 8.82
C ARG A 75 10.31 0.12 7.64
N LEU A 76 9.66 1.14 7.07
CA LEU A 76 10.25 2.00 6.04
C LEU A 76 11.42 2.80 6.59
N GLU A 77 11.38 3.26 7.84
CA GLU A 77 12.54 3.90 8.49
C GLU A 77 13.73 2.93 8.56
N SER A 78 13.49 1.65 8.87
CA SER A 78 14.51 0.60 8.81
C SER A 78 15.00 0.32 7.39
N VAL A 79 14.12 0.40 6.37
CA VAL A 79 14.54 0.32 4.96
C VAL A 79 15.50 1.45 4.61
N PHE A 80 15.19 2.70 4.97
CA PHE A 80 16.08 3.83 4.75
C PHE A 80 17.46 3.61 5.43
N GLU A 81 17.47 3.16 6.69
CA GLU A 81 18.70 2.88 7.42
C GLU A 81 19.54 1.81 6.72
N SER A 82 18.91 0.71 6.28
CA SER A 82 19.60 -0.42 5.64
C SER A 82 20.28 -0.07 4.30
N ILE A 83 19.85 1.00 3.64
CA ILE A 83 20.42 1.48 2.38
C ILE A 83 21.28 2.75 2.55
N GLY A 84 21.49 3.22 3.80
CA GLY A 84 22.31 4.40 4.13
C GLY A 84 21.67 5.72 3.74
N GLU A 85 20.34 5.79 3.65
CA GLU A 85 19.58 6.99 3.29
C GLU A 85 18.85 7.58 4.52
N LYS A 86 18.47 8.85 4.44
CA LYS A 86 17.64 9.48 5.47
C LYS A 86 16.16 9.25 5.20
N ALA A 87 15.39 8.95 6.23
CA ALA A 87 13.93 8.85 6.18
C ALA A 87 13.30 10.24 5.98
N VAL A 88 13.15 10.65 4.74
CA VAL A 88 12.55 11.93 4.33
C VAL A 88 11.36 11.64 3.43
N ALA A 89 10.18 12.15 3.80
CA ALA A 89 8.97 12.00 3.00
C ALA A 89 8.97 12.94 1.79
N LYS A 90 8.52 12.42 0.64
CA LYS A 90 8.23 13.18 -0.58
C LYS A 90 6.74 13.05 -0.87
N LYS A 91 6.05 14.16 -1.13
CA LYS A 91 4.61 14.17 -1.35
C LYS A 91 4.19 13.20 -2.46
N CYS A 92 3.34 12.25 -2.12
CA CYS A 92 2.70 11.31 -3.02
C CYS A 92 1.40 11.90 -3.59
N LEU A 93 1.36 12.18 -4.90
CA LEU A 93 0.17 12.71 -5.56
C LEU A 93 -0.93 11.65 -5.70
N ALA A 94 -0.56 10.39 -5.84
CA ALA A 94 -1.52 9.29 -5.94
C ALA A 94 -2.28 9.12 -4.63
N MET A 95 -1.57 8.97 -3.49
CA MET A 95 -2.20 8.84 -2.19
C MET A 95 -3.01 10.08 -1.81
N GLU A 96 -2.51 11.29 -2.11
CA GLU A 96 -3.29 12.52 -1.88
C GLU A 96 -4.65 12.47 -2.61
N GLY A 97 -4.66 12.00 -3.86
CA GLY A 97 -5.88 11.82 -4.65
C GLY A 97 -6.82 10.78 -4.07
N LEU A 98 -6.30 9.62 -3.67
CA LEU A 98 -7.06 8.53 -3.06
C LEU A 98 -7.71 8.96 -1.73
N LEU A 99 -6.96 9.64 -0.86
CA LEU A 99 -7.48 10.13 0.41
C LEU A 99 -8.52 11.26 0.25
N LYS A 100 -8.37 12.06 -0.80
CA LYS A 100 -9.38 13.06 -1.16
C LYS A 100 -10.67 12.38 -1.62
N GLU A 101 -10.59 11.40 -2.52
CA GLU A 101 -11.73 10.60 -2.96
C GLU A 101 -12.43 9.89 -1.80
N ALA A 102 -11.67 9.27 -0.89
CA ALA A 102 -12.23 8.66 0.33
C ALA A 102 -12.99 9.68 1.19
N THR A 103 -12.51 10.91 1.28
CA THR A 103 -13.19 12.00 2.03
C THR A 103 -14.47 12.45 1.32
N GLU A 104 -14.48 12.52 0.00
CA GLU A 104 -15.65 12.84 -0.81
C GLU A 104 -16.72 11.75 -0.65
N LEU A 105 -16.36 10.47 -0.75
CA LEU A 105 -17.28 9.34 -0.54
C LEU A 105 -17.94 9.35 0.85
N LEU A 106 -17.20 9.71 1.91
CA LEU A 106 -17.79 9.89 3.25
C LEU A 106 -18.75 11.08 3.33
N THR A 107 -18.59 12.08 2.48
CA THR A 107 -19.47 13.27 2.45
C THR A 107 -20.72 12.98 1.64
N ASP A 108 -20.61 12.22 0.57
CA ASP A 108 -21.65 11.96 -0.42
C ASP A 108 -22.57 10.79 -0.02
N THR A 109 -22.20 10.01 1.00
CA THR A 109 -23.00 8.91 1.53
C THR A 109 -23.68 9.27 2.85
N GLU A 110 -24.85 8.72 3.11
CA GLU A 110 -25.61 8.97 4.33
C GLU A 110 -24.95 8.26 5.54
N LYS A 111 -24.96 8.92 6.71
CA LYS A 111 -24.39 8.34 7.94
C LYS A 111 -25.22 7.16 8.44
N ASP A 112 -24.52 6.24 9.08
CA ASP A 112 -25.11 5.08 9.72
C ASP A 112 -25.86 4.16 8.71
N THR A 113 -25.34 4.08 7.46
CA THR A 113 -25.84 3.22 6.39
C THR A 113 -24.80 2.19 5.93
N GLU A 114 -25.27 1.04 5.47
CA GLU A 114 -24.41 0.00 4.86
C GLU A 114 -23.89 0.45 3.49
N VAL A 115 -24.61 1.30 2.78
CA VAL A 115 -24.14 1.95 1.53
C VAL A 115 -22.87 2.77 1.79
N ARG A 116 -22.76 3.44 2.94
CA ARG A 116 -21.51 4.10 3.35
C ARG A 116 -20.38 3.11 3.58
N ASP A 117 -20.66 1.96 4.17
CA ASP A 117 -19.65 0.92 4.39
C ASP A 117 -19.14 0.35 3.06
N VAL A 118 -20.00 0.14 2.06
CA VAL A 118 -19.58 -0.18 0.70
C VAL A 118 -18.64 0.89 0.13
N ALA A 119 -18.96 2.16 0.31
CA ALA A 119 -18.13 3.27 -0.15
C ALA A 119 -16.76 3.31 0.56
N ILE A 120 -16.73 3.05 1.87
CA ILE A 120 -15.49 2.96 2.66
C ILE A 120 -14.64 1.79 2.18
N ILE A 121 -15.22 0.60 1.98
CA ILE A 121 -14.50 -0.57 1.44
C ILE A 121 -13.91 -0.25 0.07
N SER A 122 -14.71 0.34 -0.83
CA SER A 122 -14.25 0.73 -2.15
C SER A 122 -13.07 1.69 -2.11
N ALA A 123 -13.10 2.69 -1.22
CA ALA A 123 -12.00 3.64 -1.05
C ALA A 123 -10.75 2.97 -0.47
N ALA A 124 -10.91 2.13 0.56
CA ALA A 124 -9.82 1.40 1.18
C ALA A 124 -9.13 0.46 0.18
N GLN A 125 -9.87 -0.36 -0.56
CA GLN A 125 -9.29 -1.28 -1.54
C GLN A 125 -8.50 -0.56 -2.65
N LYS A 126 -8.89 0.64 -3.06
CA LYS A 126 -8.09 1.45 -4.00
C LYS A 126 -6.73 1.83 -3.41
N VAL A 127 -6.70 2.13 -2.10
CA VAL A 127 -5.45 2.40 -1.38
C VAL A 127 -4.59 1.13 -1.32
N GLU A 128 -5.16 -0.01 -0.90
CA GLU A 128 -4.45 -1.29 -0.86
C GLU A 128 -3.83 -1.65 -2.22
N HIS A 129 -4.58 -1.49 -3.31
CA HIS A 129 -4.08 -1.77 -4.65
C HIS A 129 -2.92 -0.84 -5.08
N TYR A 130 -2.97 0.43 -4.67
CA TYR A 130 -1.85 1.36 -4.85
C TYR A 130 -0.61 0.86 -4.07
N GLU A 131 -0.78 0.48 -2.80
CA GLU A 131 0.31 0.01 -1.93
C GLU A 131 0.86 -1.33 -2.39
N ILE A 132 0.02 -2.29 -2.79
CA ILE A 132 0.44 -3.57 -3.39
C ILE A 132 1.30 -3.34 -4.63
N ALA A 133 0.93 -2.43 -5.52
CA ALA A 133 1.70 -2.11 -6.72
C ALA A 133 3.04 -1.46 -6.35
N SER A 134 3.04 -0.50 -5.44
CA SER A 134 4.22 0.24 -4.97
C SER A 134 5.21 -0.69 -4.26
N TYR A 135 4.78 -1.42 -3.24
CA TYR A 135 5.63 -2.36 -2.50
C TYR A 135 6.11 -3.53 -3.36
N GLY A 136 5.27 -4.02 -4.28
CA GLY A 136 5.65 -5.05 -5.25
C GLY A 136 6.82 -4.61 -6.12
N THR A 137 6.78 -3.38 -6.62
CA THR A 137 7.84 -2.77 -7.42
C THR A 137 9.09 -2.53 -6.58
N LEU A 138 8.95 -1.87 -5.43
CA LEU A 138 10.06 -1.55 -4.53
C LEU A 138 10.82 -2.80 -4.07
N ARG A 139 10.11 -3.87 -3.70
CA ARG A 139 10.72 -5.15 -3.33
C ARG A 139 11.61 -5.72 -4.44
N ILE A 140 11.14 -5.68 -5.69
CA ILE A 140 11.91 -6.17 -6.83
C ILE A 140 13.13 -5.29 -7.09
N LEU A 141 12.98 -3.97 -7.02
CA LEU A 141 14.08 -3.02 -7.20
C LEU A 141 15.14 -3.18 -6.12
N ALA A 142 14.76 -3.35 -4.86
CA ALA A 142 15.68 -3.62 -3.75
C ALA A 142 16.55 -4.86 -4.04
N GLY A 143 15.93 -5.98 -4.45
CA GLY A 143 16.66 -7.20 -4.82
C GLY A 143 17.57 -7.00 -6.02
N THR A 144 17.14 -6.22 -7.01
CA THR A 144 17.94 -5.88 -8.21
C THR A 144 19.17 -5.05 -7.86
N LEU A 145 19.06 -4.16 -6.86
CA LEU A 145 20.13 -3.30 -6.38
C LEU A 145 21.03 -3.99 -5.33
N GLY A 146 20.68 -5.21 -4.89
CA GLY A 146 21.45 -5.96 -3.89
C GLY A 146 21.13 -5.59 -2.43
N TYR A 147 20.07 -4.84 -2.19
CA TYR A 147 19.59 -4.46 -0.85
C TYR A 147 18.71 -5.56 -0.25
N SER A 148 19.32 -6.68 0.15
CA SER A 148 18.60 -7.88 0.60
C SER A 148 17.78 -7.65 1.87
N GLU A 149 18.26 -6.83 2.80
CA GLU A 149 17.52 -6.47 4.02
C GLU A 149 16.30 -5.61 3.68
N ALA A 150 16.46 -4.57 2.88
CA ALA A 150 15.35 -3.75 2.39
C ALA A 150 14.31 -4.60 1.65
N GLN A 151 14.77 -5.53 0.79
CA GLN A 151 13.89 -6.46 0.08
C GLN A 151 13.01 -7.29 1.03
N ALA A 152 13.61 -7.85 2.09
CA ALA A 152 12.87 -8.66 3.07
C ALA A 152 11.86 -7.84 3.86
N LEU A 153 12.21 -6.60 4.23
CA LEU A 153 11.31 -5.67 4.92
C LEU A 153 10.11 -5.28 4.03
N LEU A 154 10.37 -4.95 2.77
CA LEU A 154 9.33 -4.58 1.80
C LEU A 154 8.42 -5.76 1.43
N ASP A 155 8.96 -6.99 1.40
CA ASP A 155 8.19 -8.20 1.14
C ASP A 155 7.19 -8.48 2.27
N LYS A 156 7.56 -8.19 3.52
CA LYS A 156 6.67 -8.32 4.67
C LYS A 156 5.50 -7.35 4.57
N THR A 157 5.75 -6.07 4.25
CA THR A 157 4.68 -5.09 4.05
C THR A 157 3.76 -5.51 2.90
N LEU A 158 4.32 -5.91 1.76
CA LEU A 158 3.53 -6.37 0.62
C LEU A 158 2.57 -7.54 0.98
N ALA A 159 2.99 -8.42 1.88
CA ALA A 159 2.13 -9.51 2.34
C ALA A 159 0.99 -9.00 3.24
N GLU A 160 1.25 -8.00 4.07
CA GLU A 160 0.25 -7.34 4.92
C GLU A 160 -0.80 -6.62 4.07
N GLU A 161 -0.40 -5.84 3.03
CA GLU A 161 -1.34 -5.15 2.12
C GLU A 161 -2.25 -6.11 1.37
N LYS A 162 -1.70 -7.21 0.85
CA LYS A 162 -2.50 -8.25 0.20
C LYS A 162 -3.50 -8.90 1.15
N ASN A 163 -3.13 -9.04 2.41
CA ASN A 163 -4.04 -9.56 3.42
C ASN A 163 -5.15 -8.56 3.75
N ALA A 164 -4.83 -7.28 3.89
CA ALA A 164 -5.79 -6.21 4.14
C ALA A 164 -6.84 -6.13 3.02
N ASP A 165 -6.41 -6.11 1.75
CA ASP A 165 -7.31 -6.16 0.59
C ASP A 165 -8.23 -7.39 0.60
N SER A 166 -7.68 -8.57 0.92
CA SER A 166 -8.46 -9.80 1.03
C SER A 166 -9.50 -9.74 2.17
N LEU A 167 -9.15 -9.16 3.32
CA LEU A 167 -10.07 -9.00 4.45
C LEU A 167 -11.20 -8.03 4.11
N LEU A 168 -10.90 -6.91 3.45
CA LEU A 168 -11.92 -5.97 2.97
C LEU A 168 -12.89 -6.64 2.00
N THR A 169 -12.38 -7.46 1.07
CA THR A 169 -13.22 -8.26 0.17
C THR A 169 -14.15 -9.21 0.96
N GLN A 170 -13.62 -9.91 1.97
CA GLN A 170 -14.41 -10.80 2.80
C GLN A 170 -15.52 -10.07 3.56
N VAL A 171 -15.23 -8.89 4.14
CA VAL A 171 -16.24 -8.07 4.80
C VAL A 171 -17.34 -7.64 3.83
N ALA A 172 -16.97 -7.22 2.62
CA ALA A 172 -17.91 -6.83 1.59
C ALA A 172 -18.85 -7.99 1.19
N GLU A 173 -18.28 -9.17 0.90
CA GLU A 173 -19.01 -10.33 0.37
C GLU A 173 -19.84 -11.06 1.45
N ASN A 174 -19.37 -11.08 2.70
CA ASN A 174 -20.05 -11.83 3.77
C ASN A 174 -21.32 -11.13 4.28
N TYR A 175 -21.37 -9.79 4.24
CA TYR A 175 -22.50 -9.07 4.84
C TYR A 175 -22.79 -7.71 4.18
N VAL A 176 -21.80 -6.82 4.05
CA VAL A 176 -22.03 -5.40 3.78
C VAL A 176 -22.76 -5.17 2.44
N ASN A 177 -22.38 -5.87 1.37
CA ASN A 177 -22.98 -5.68 0.05
C ASN A 177 -24.46 -6.09 0.02
N GLU A 178 -24.80 -7.21 0.67
CA GLU A 178 -26.20 -7.68 0.72
C GLU A 178 -27.05 -6.77 1.62
N ALA A 179 -26.50 -6.31 2.75
CA ALA A 179 -27.19 -5.39 3.65
C ALA A 179 -27.44 -4.04 2.97
N ALA A 180 -26.45 -3.48 2.29
CA ALA A 180 -26.59 -2.24 1.52
C ALA A 180 -27.62 -2.36 0.40
N ALA A 181 -27.69 -3.52 -0.28
CA ALA A 181 -28.69 -3.77 -1.33
C ALA A 181 -30.11 -3.89 -0.77
N ALA A 182 -30.27 -4.20 0.50
CA ALA A 182 -31.55 -4.35 1.19
C ALA A 182 -32.01 -3.05 1.88
N GLU A 183 -31.13 -2.02 2.01
CA GLU A 183 -31.51 -0.72 2.55
C GLU A 183 -32.57 -0.05 1.65
N VAL A 184 -33.64 0.43 2.27
CA VAL A 184 -34.71 1.16 1.59
C VAL A 184 -34.56 2.62 2.02
N GLU A 185 -34.56 3.53 1.06
CA GLU A 185 -34.56 4.98 1.31
C GLU A 185 -35.79 5.46 2.13
#